data_c93e73ffd2fee05094fc9dc0b2f28d9f
#
_entry.id   c93e73ffd2fee05094fc9dc0b2f28d9f
#
_cell.length_a   1.000
_cell.length_b   1.000
_cell.length_c   1.000
_cell.angle_alpha   90.00
_cell.angle_beta   90.00
_cell.angle_gamma   90.00
#
_symmetry.space_group_name_H-M   'P 1'
#
loop_
_entity.id
_entity.type
_entity.pdbx_description
1 polymer ?
#
loop_
_entity_poly.entity_id
_entity_poly.type
_entity_poly.pdbx_seq_one_letter_code
_entity_poly.pdbx_strand_id
1 'polypeptide(L)'
;MKPALNVRIKLGRVAVLLILVACLQPVGLTHAGQTESIWIETKWPFLMDQWGEGRSFQCKAADCGTELNLYIRAKVGFCSSTTGVADDSELERLSDFDFMKGQATALAGSHEIDIAGMKGRLREYAISGPILSQTYAVSVAFNSNSDALVATVILKGGPPAAMEPVILEFLNGTTIQRWVTRTLGL
;
A
#
# COMPACT_ATOMS: atom_id res chain seq x y z
N MET A 1 2.95 85.60 11.92
CA MET A 1 1.66 84.89 11.96
C MET A 1 1.51 84.15 10.67
N LYS A 2 1.60 82.77 10.69
CA LYS A 2 1.37 81.89 9.55
C LYS A 2 0.27 80.92 9.95
N PRO A 3 -0.78 80.72 9.17
CA PRO A 3 -1.82 79.77 9.50
C PRO A 3 -1.37 78.31 9.17
N ALA A 4 -1.68 77.42 10.07
CA ALA A 4 -1.45 75.99 9.92
C ALA A 4 -2.51 75.36 9.00
N LEU A 5 -2.02 74.60 8.03
CA LEU A 5 -2.87 73.85 7.08
C LEU A 5 -3.20 72.47 7.66
N ASN A 6 -4.45 72.27 8.07
CA ASN A 6 -4.93 70.96 8.53
C ASN A 6 -5.29 70.07 7.34
N VAL A 7 -4.48 69.10 7.04
CA VAL A 7 -4.78 68.03 6.09
C VAL A 7 -5.41 66.87 6.87
N ARG A 8 -6.74 66.71 6.81
CA ARG A 8 -7.46 65.52 7.26
C ARG A 8 -7.44 64.46 6.17
N ILE A 9 -6.56 63.47 6.33
CA ILE A 9 -6.55 62.29 5.48
C ILE A 9 -7.71 61.39 5.95
N LYS A 10 -8.71 61.18 5.08
CA LYS A 10 -9.81 60.20 5.27
C LYS A 10 -9.24 58.80 4.98
N LEU A 11 -8.67 58.16 6.02
CA LEU A 11 -8.38 56.75 6.03
C LEU A 11 -9.63 55.98 6.39
N GLY A 12 -10.38 55.48 5.42
CA GLY A 12 -11.57 54.75 5.79
C GLY A 12 -12.38 54.18 4.62
N ARG A 13 -11.75 53.45 3.69
CA ARG A 13 -12.53 52.63 2.73
C ARG A 13 -11.70 51.63 1.91
N VAL A 14 -10.42 51.42 2.20
CA VAL A 14 -9.56 50.45 1.44
C VAL A 14 -9.25 49.18 2.23
N ALA A 15 -9.58 49.11 3.53
CA ALA A 15 -9.20 47.99 4.39
C ALA A 15 -10.19 46.80 4.40
N VAL A 16 -11.32 46.85 3.69
CA VAL A 16 -12.34 45.79 3.74
C VAL A 16 -12.31 44.84 2.53
N LEU A 17 -11.54 45.15 1.50
CA LEU A 17 -11.54 44.33 0.25
C LEU A 17 -10.41 43.29 0.16
N LEU A 18 -9.54 43.17 1.17
CA LEU A 18 -8.40 42.23 1.16
C LEU A 18 -8.56 40.98 2.01
N ILE A 19 -9.71 40.77 2.67
CA ILE A 19 -9.92 39.62 3.57
C ILE A 19 -10.75 38.49 2.91
N LEU A 20 -11.28 38.66 1.71
CA LEU A 20 -12.19 37.71 1.06
C LEU A 20 -11.55 36.79 0.01
N VAL A 21 -10.23 36.82 -0.17
CA VAL A 21 -9.52 35.95 -1.15
C VAL A 21 -8.74 34.79 -0.49
N ALA A 22 -8.71 34.70 0.85
CA ALA A 22 -7.88 33.71 1.56
C ALA A 22 -8.57 32.35 1.87
N CYS A 23 -9.79 32.09 1.41
CA CYS A 23 -10.52 30.86 1.74
C CYS A 23 -10.84 29.93 0.55
N LEU A 24 -10.18 30.11 -0.60
CA LEU A 24 -10.21 29.13 -1.69
C LEU A 24 -8.90 28.32 -1.69
N GLN A 25 -8.68 27.55 -0.62
CA GLN A 25 -7.70 26.47 -0.69
C GLN A 25 -8.37 25.36 -1.51
N PRO A 26 -7.74 24.88 -2.61
CA PRO A 26 -8.24 23.69 -3.27
C PRO A 26 -8.16 22.55 -2.26
N VAL A 27 -9.31 22.03 -1.87
CA VAL A 27 -9.41 20.76 -1.13
C VAL A 27 -8.67 19.76 -2.00
N GLY A 28 -7.53 19.27 -1.51
CA GLY A 28 -6.73 18.27 -2.21
C GLY A 28 -7.61 17.09 -2.57
N LEU A 29 -7.86 16.93 -3.85
CA LEU A 29 -8.51 15.75 -4.40
C LEU A 29 -7.68 14.55 -3.99
N THR A 30 -8.27 13.68 -3.22
CA THR A 30 -7.69 12.44 -2.71
C THR A 30 -7.08 11.63 -3.86
N HIS A 31 -5.78 11.38 -3.78
CA HIS A 31 -5.00 10.60 -4.76
C HIS A 31 -5.35 9.09 -4.81
N ALA A 32 -6.25 8.62 -3.95
CA ALA A 32 -6.62 7.20 -3.84
C ALA A 32 -7.13 6.57 -5.17
N GLY A 33 -7.71 7.35 -6.06
CA GLY A 33 -8.16 6.84 -7.36
C GLY A 33 -7.07 6.68 -8.42
N GLN A 34 -5.92 7.33 -8.24
CA GLN A 34 -4.84 7.29 -9.24
C GLN A 34 -3.95 6.06 -9.07
N THR A 35 -3.71 5.61 -7.86
CA THR A 35 -2.85 4.45 -7.59
C THR A 35 -3.47 3.15 -8.06
N GLU A 36 -4.79 2.99 -7.97
CA GLU A 36 -5.46 1.80 -8.52
C GLU A 36 -5.33 1.71 -10.06
N SER A 37 -5.31 2.84 -10.76
CA SER A 37 -5.27 2.87 -12.22
C SER A 37 -3.91 2.46 -12.82
N ILE A 38 -2.82 2.52 -12.04
CA ILE A 38 -1.48 2.12 -12.47
C ILE A 38 -1.21 0.61 -12.32
N TRP A 39 -2.06 -0.10 -11.55
CA TRP A 39 -1.97 -1.53 -11.38
C TRP A 39 -2.82 -2.26 -12.42
N ILE A 40 -2.20 -3.15 -13.16
CA ILE A 40 -2.84 -3.94 -14.21
C ILE A 40 -3.02 -5.36 -13.69
N GLU A 41 -4.24 -5.86 -13.66
CA GLU A 41 -4.48 -7.26 -13.33
C GLU A 41 -3.92 -8.17 -14.42
N THR A 42 -3.22 -9.22 -13.99
CA THR A 42 -2.58 -10.20 -14.86
C THR A 42 -3.06 -11.61 -14.52
N LYS A 43 -2.78 -12.56 -15.38
CA LYS A 43 -3.10 -13.98 -15.12
C LYS A 43 -2.25 -14.49 -13.95
N TRP A 44 -2.86 -15.29 -13.05
CA TRP A 44 -2.16 -16.01 -12.00
C TRP A 44 -1.09 -16.94 -12.60
N PRO A 45 0.20 -16.76 -12.25
CA PRO A 45 1.28 -17.45 -12.96
C PRO A 45 1.69 -18.78 -12.32
N PHE A 46 1.15 -19.11 -11.14
CA PHE A 46 1.59 -20.28 -10.38
C PHE A 46 0.65 -21.46 -10.55
N LEU A 47 1.16 -22.65 -10.28
CA LEU A 47 0.35 -23.87 -10.23
C LEU A 47 -0.63 -23.80 -9.07
N MET A 48 -1.81 -24.38 -9.26
CA MET A 48 -2.79 -24.49 -8.19
C MET A 48 -2.29 -25.45 -7.10
N ASP A 49 -2.45 -25.03 -5.86
CA ASP A 49 -2.24 -25.83 -4.67
C ASP A 49 -3.53 -25.92 -3.84
N GLN A 50 -3.42 -26.34 -2.59
CA GLN A 50 -4.57 -26.47 -1.68
C GLN A 50 -5.30 -25.15 -1.40
N TRP A 51 -4.67 -24.01 -1.64
CA TRP A 51 -5.24 -22.66 -1.41
C TRP A 51 -5.90 -22.08 -2.66
N GLY A 52 -5.79 -22.76 -3.80
CA GLY A 52 -6.36 -22.35 -5.07
C GLY A 52 -5.62 -21.16 -5.74
N GLU A 53 -6.29 -20.58 -6.71
CA GLU A 53 -5.78 -19.39 -7.40
C GLU A 53 -6.01 -18.12 -6.58
N GLY A 54 -5.01 -17.24 -6.60
CA GLY A 54 -5.14 -15.88 -6.13
C GLY A 54 -5.40 -14.90 -7.28
N ARG A 55 -5.11 -13.63 -7.01
CA ARG A 55 -5.08 -12.57 -8.01
C ARG A 55 -3.65 -12.07 -8.19
N SER A 56 -3.33 -11.66 -9.39
CA SER A 56 -2.02 -11.15 -9.76
C SER A 56 -2.16 -9.77 -10.39
N PHE A 57 -1.27 -8.85 -10.01
CA PHE A 57 -1.25 -7.48 -10.49
C PHE A 57 0.19 -7.07 -10.79
N GLN A 58 0.35 -6.20 -11.77
CA GLN A 58 1.64 -5.62 -12.14
C GLN A 58 1.54 -4.11 -12.15
N CYS A 59 2.52 -3.44 -11.54
CA CYS A 59 2.82 -2.04 -11.77
C CYS A 59 4.13 -1.92 -12.55
N LYS A 60 4.11 -1.22 -13.67
CA LYS A 60 5.29 -1.05 -14.53
C LYS A 60 6.27 -0.06 -13.90
N ALA A 61 7.56 -0.20 -14.23
CA ALA A 61 8.60 0.70 -13.75
C ALA A 61 8.36 2.18 -14.13
N ALA A 62 7.71 2.44 -15.26
CA ALA A 62 7.36 3.80 -15.68
C ALA A 62 6.38 4.50 -14.74
N ASP A 63 5.52 3.73 -14.07
CA ASP A 63 4.46 4.24 -13.19
C ASP A 63 4.85 4.16 -11.72
N CYS A 64 5.56 3.11 -11.31
CA CYS A 64 5.95 2.85 -9.93
C CYS A 64 7.44 3.10 -9.61
N GLY A 65 8.24 3.59 -10.58
CA GLY A 65 9.68 3.77 -10.40
C GLY A 65 10.49 2.49 -10.44
N THR A 66 9.89 1.35 -10.13
CA THR A 66 10.42 -0.02 -10.35
C THR A 66 9.29 -0.95 -10.75
N GLU A 67 9.60 -2.07 -11.39
CA GLU A 67 8.58 -3.06 -11.71
C GLU A 67 8.17 -3.83 -10.45
N LEU A 68 6.86 -3.79 -10.16
CA LEU A 68 6.24 -4.51 -9.05
C LEU A 68 5.31 -5.58 -9.60
N ASN A 69 5.44 -6.79 -9.09
CA ASN A 69 4.51 -7.89 -9.36
C ASN A 69 3.90 -8.33 -8.04
N LEU A 70 2.60 -8.10 -7.86
CA LEU A 70 1.86 -8.41 -6.63
C LEU A 70 1.01 -9.65 -6.85
N TYR A 71 1.13 -10.60 -5.95
CA TYR A 71 0.37 -11.84 -5.91
C TYR A 71 -0.37 -11.89 -4.58
N ILE A 72 -1.71 -11.94 -4.61
CA ILE A 72 -2.52 -11.98 -3.40
C ILE A 72 -3.48 -13.15 -3.44
N ARG A 73 -3.61 -13.90 -2.35
CA ARG A 73 -4.57 -14.97 -2.21
C ARG A 73 -5.08 -15.13 -0.77
N ALA A 74 -6.21 -15.83 -0.63
CA ALA A 74 -6.76 -16.20 0.65
C ALA A 74 -6.27 -17.59 1.07
N LYS A 75 -6.00 -17.74 2.36
CA LYS A 75 -5.72 -19.01 3.04
C LYS A 75 -6.82 -19.24 4.08
N VAL A 76 -7.96 -19.78 3.61
CA VAL A 76 -9.16 -19.97 4.42
C VAL A 76 -8.92 -21.05 5.47
N GLY A 77 -9.26 -20.77 6.73
CA GLY A 77 -9.08 -21.70 7.85
C GLY A 77 -7.62 -21.91 8.27
N PHE A 78 -6.68 -21.06 7.80
CA PHE A 78 -5.27 -21.21 8.14
C PHE A 78 -4.93 -20.79 9.56
N CYS A 79 -5.55 -19.74 10.06
CA CYS A 79 -5.29 -19.21 11.39
C CYS A 79 -6.11 -19.96 12.43
N SER A 80 -5.45 -20.58 13.39
CA SER A 80 -6.12 -21.20 14.55
C SER A 80 -6.42 -20.21 15.68
N SER A 81 -5.94 -18.96 15.55
CA SER A 81 -6.07 -17.93 16.58
C SER A 81 -6.90 -16.74 16.12
N THR A 82 -7.67 -16.19 17.02
CA THR A 82 -8.43 -14.95 16.83
C THR A 82 -7.54 -13.70 16.89
N THR A 83 -6.24 -13.87 17.07
CA THR A 83 -5.29 -12.77 17.36
C THR A 83 -4.61 -12.19 16.12
N GLY A 84 -4.88 -12.75 14.95
CA GLY A 84 -4.29 -12.23 13.70
C GLY A 84 -2.89 -12.78 13.43
N VAL A 85 -2.20 -12.17 12.49
CA VAL A 85 -0.79 -12.42 12.21
C VAL A 85 0.02 -11.79 13.35
N ALA A 86 0.39 -12.61 14.35
CA ALA A 86 0.89 -12.11 15.64
C ALA A 86 2.38 -11.72 15.58
N ASP A 87 3.19 -12.46 14.83
CA ASP A 87 4.65 -12.30 14.84
C ASP A 87 5.30 -12.63 13.48
N ASP A 88 6.62 -12.52 13.43
CA ASP A 88 7.43 -12.80 12.25
C ASP A 88 7.33 -14.27 11.81
N SER A 89 7.26 -15.20 12.76
CA SER A 89 7.19 -16.64 12.45
C SER A 89 5.87 -16.99 11.79
N GLU A 90 4.79 -16.38 12.23
CA GLU A 90 3.48 -16.58 11.63
C GLU A 90 3.40 -15.95 10.24
N LEU A 91 3.95 -14.73 10.06
CA LEU A 91 4.07 -14.10 8.76
C LEU A 91 4.88 -14.96 7.79
N GLU A 92 6.03 -15.51 8.20
CA GLU A 92 6.85 -16.37 7.36
C GLU A 92 6.13 -17.66 6.96
N ARG A 93 5.41 -18.28 7.89
CA ARG A 93 4.62 -19.48 7.62
C ARG A 93 3.46 -19.22 6.63
N LEU A 94 2.91 -18.00 6.64
CA LEU A 94 1.86 -17.57 5.72
C LEU A 94 2.42 -17.18 4.35
N SER A 95 3.64 -16.67 4.29
CA SER A 95 4.24 -16.12 3.07
C SER A 95 4.37 -17.17 1.95
N ASP A 96 4.15 -16.72 0.73
CA ASP A 96 4.14 -17.56 -0.47
C ASP A 96 5.52 -17.60 -1.18
N PHE A 97 6.60 -17.71 -0.40
CA PHE A 97 7.95 -17.73 -0.97
C PHE A 97 8.28 -18.99 -1.76
N ASP A 98 7.55 -20.09 -1.55
CA ASP A 98 7.73 -21.34 -2.29
C ASP A 98 7.49 -21.17 -3.80
N PHE A 99 6.73 -20.14 -4.20
CA PHE A 99 6.54 -19.80 -5.61
C PHE A 99 7.78 -19.18 -6.25
N MET A 100 8.70 -18.67 -5.44
CA MET A 100 9.92 -18.04 -5.92
C MET A 100 11.04 -19.08 -5.97
N LYS A 101 11.69 -19.20 -7.12
CA LYS A 101 12.88 -20.05 -7.29
C LYS A 101 14.12 -19.43 -6.65
N GLY A 102 14.03 -19.03 -5.38
CA GLY A 102 15.09 -18.36 -4.66
C GLY A 102 14.93 -18.50 -3.15
N GLN A 103 15.95 -18.10 -2.42
CA GLN A 103 15.93 -18.06 -0.96
C GLN A 103 15.59 -16.64 -0.51
N ALA A 104 14.56 -16.51 0.30
CA ALA A 104 14.18 -15.24 0.93
C ALA A 104 14.95 -15.07 2.25
N THR A 105 15.62 -13.93 2.40
CA THR A 105 16.29 -13.54 3.64
C THR A 105 15.69 -12.23 4.13
N ALA A 106 15.14 -12.23 5.35
CA ALA A 106 14.54 -11.04 5.93
C ALA A 106 15.57 -9.92 6.10
N LEU A 107 15.20 -8.70 5.73
CA LEU A 107 16.05 -7.51 5.87
C LEU A 107 15.93 -6.89 7.27
N ALA A 108 14.74 -7.01 7.88
CA ALA A 108 14.42 -6.49 9.22
C ALA A 108 13.31 -7.32 9.86
N GLY A 109 12.90 -6.98 11.08
CA GLY A 109 11.67 -7.48 11.70
C GLY A 109 10.44 -6.95 10.96
N SER A 110 9.32 -7.66 11.09
CA SER A 110 8.05 -7.18 10.56
C SER A 110 7.51 -6.03 11.41
N HIS A 111 6.62 -5.24 10.82
CA HIS A 111 5.86 -4.22 11.55
C HIS A 111 4.35 -4.38 11.30
N GLU A 112 3.57 -3.80 12.18
CA GLU A 112 2.11 -3.85 12.10
C GLU A 112 1.59 -2.93 11.00
N ILE A 113 0.55 -3.38 10.33
CA ILE A 113 -0.18 -2.65 9.30
C ILE A 113 -1.68 -2.81 9.48
N ASP A 114 -2.44 -1.98 8.78
CA ASP A 114 -3.90 -2.09 8.69
C ASP A 114 -4.31 -2.09 7.20
N ILE A 115 -5.00 -3.13 6.77
CA ILE A 115 -5.52 -3.26 5.42
C ILE A 115 -7.03 -3.47 5.50
N ALA A 116 -7.79 -2.53 4.96
CA ALA A 116 -9.26 -2.57 4.96
C ALA A 116 -9.88 -2.78 6.35
N GLY A 117 -9.26 -2.22 7.40
CA GLY A 117 -9.67 -2.39 8.78
C GLY A 117 -9.26 -3.72 9.43
N MET A 118 -8.50 -4.55 8.72
CA MET A 118 -7.94 -5.80 9.23
C MET A 118 -6.49 -5.59 9.66
N LYS A 119 -6.15 -6.10 10.84
CA LYS A 119 -4.78 -6.07 11.35
C LYS A 119 -3.92 -7.08 10.60
N GLY A 120 -2.66 -6.71 10.41
CA GLY A 120 -1.69 -7.56 9.74
C GLY A 120 -0.26 -7.13 10.01
N ARG A 121 0.66 -7.76 9.30
CA ARG A 121 2.10 -7.46 9.36
C ARG A 121 2.69 -7.40 7.95
N LEU A 122 3.73 -6.59 7.84
CA LEU A 122 4.53 -6.45 6.63
C LEU A 122 5.99 -6.69 6.97
N ARG A 123 6.70 -7.40 6.09
CA ARG A 123 8.15 -7.62 6.19
C ARG A 123 8.80 -7.62 4.83
N GLU A 124 10.03 -7.12 4.80
CA GLU A 124 10.86 -7.00 3.62
C GLU A 124 11.92 -8.09 3.56
N TYR A 125 12.22 -8.56 2.35
CA TYR A 125 13.16 -9.63 2.10
C TYR A 125 14.08 -9.33 0.92
N ALA A 126 15.33 -9.76 1.01
CA ALA A 126 16.21 -9.95 -0.15
C ALA A 126 15.99 -11.35 -0.72
N ILE A 127 15.87 -11.44 -2.04
CA ILE A 127 15.74 -12.73 -2.73
C ILE A 127 17.08 -13.03 -3.42
N SER A 128 17.67 -14.16 -3.09
CA SER A 128 18.89 -14.66 -3.71
C SER A 128 18.64 -15.92 -4.52
N GLY A 129 19.26 -16.01 -5.69
CA GLY A 129 19.15 -17.18 -6.58
C GLY A 129 20.03 -17.02 -7.82
N PRO A 130 20.27 -18.11 -8.57
CA PRO A 130 21.21 -18.11 -9.69
C PRO A 130 20.89 -17.13 -10.83
N ILE A 131 19.61 -16.68 -10.91
CA ILE A 131 19.09 -15.85 -12.00
C ILE A 131 18.53 -14.51 -11.43
N LEU A 132 18.54 -14.33 -10.11
CA LEU A 132 17.86 -13.23 -9.42
C LEU A 132 18.88 -12.23 -8.87
N SER A 133 19.40 -11.34 -9.73
CA SER A 133 20.22 -10.22 -9.28
C SER A 133 19.33 -9.08 -8.77
N GLN A 134 19.62 -8.57 -7.57
CA GLN A 134 18.93 -7.42 -6.95
C GLN A 134 17.40 -7.52 -6.97
N THR A 135 16.88 -8.68 -6.61
CA THR A 135 15.44 -8.89 -6.46
C THR A 135 15.09 -8.80 -4.97
N TYR A 136 14.03 -8.11 -4.67
CA TYR A 136 13.47 -8.00 -3.34
C TYR A 136 12.04 -8.50 -3.31
N ALA A 137 11.56 -8.82 -2.12
CA ALA A 137 10.16 -9.12 -1.90
C ALA A 137 9.63 -8.39 -0.67
N VAL A 138 8.34 -8.07 -0.71
CA VAL A 138 7.58 -7.66 0.46
C VAL A 138 6.49 -8.69 0.68
N SER A 139 6.44 -9.27 1.88
CA SER A 139 5.33 -10.10 2.30
C SER A 139 4.42 -9.32 3.22
N VAL A 140 3.14 -9.38 2.91
CA VAL A 140 2.06 -8.75 3.68
C VAL A 140 1.06 -9.84 4.02
N ALA A 141 0.77 -10.04 5.30
CA ALA A 141 -0.30 -10.90 5.73
C ALA A 141 -1.23 -10.14 6.67
N PHE A 142 -2.53 -10.29 6.45
CA PHE A 142 -3.58 -9.69 7.26
C PHE A 142 -4.75 -10.66 7.35
N ASN A 143 -5.55 -10.56 8.39
CA ASN A 143 -6.57 -11.59 8.62
C ASN A 143 -7.87 -11.03 9.17
N SER A 144 -8.92 -11.81 8.92
CA SER A 144 -10.21 -11.67 9.57
C SER A 144 -10.57 -13.03 10.16
N ASN A 145 -10.74 -13.09 11.47
CA ASN A 145 -11.00 -14.33 12.22
C ASN A 145 -9.92 -15.41 11.93
N SER A 146 -10.34 -16.59 11.46
CA SER A 146 -9.47 -17.72 11.15
C SER A 146 -8.90 -17.70 9.72
N ASP A 147 -9.27 -16.72 8.92
CA ASP A 147 -8.89 -16.64 7.51
C ASP A 147 -7.80 -15.59 7.32
N ALA A 148 -6.75 -15.94 6.61
CA ALA A 148 -5.66 -15.04 6.29
C ALA A 148 -5.67 -14.69 4.80
N LEU A 149 -5.26 -13.44 4.51
CA LEU A 149 -4.89 -13.01 3.18
C LEU A 149 -3.39 -12.74 3.15
N VAL A 150 -2.76 -13.22 2.11
CA VAL A 150 -1.32 -13.07 1.92
C VAL A 150 -1.08 -12.38 0.59
N ALA A 151 -0.34 -11.29 0.63
CA ALA A 151 0.18 -10.64 -0.56
C ALA A 151 1.71 -10.74 -0.58
N THR A 152 2.25 -11.25 -1.67
CA THR A 152 3.70 -11.28 -1.93
C THR A 152 3.97 -10.35 -3.10
N VAL A 153 4.81 -9.34 -2.89
CA VAL A 153 5.20 -8.37 -3.91
C VAL A 153 6.66 -8.58 -4.27
N ILE A 154 6.93 -8.82 -5.54
CA ILE A 154 8.28 -8.95 -6.07
C ILE A 154 8.69 -7.64 -6.70
N LEU A 155 9.85 -7.14 -6.33
CA LEU A 155 10.46 -5.91 -6.83
C LEU A 155 11.69 -6.24 -7.68
N LYS A 156 11.72 -5.73 -8.90
CA LYS A 156 12.88 -5.85 -9.77
C LYS A 156 13.78 -4.61 -9.65
N GLY A 157 14.52 -4.55 -8.54
CA GLY A 157 15.38 -3.41 -8.19
C GLY A 157 14.72 -2.42 -7.25
N GLY A 158 15.53 -1.50 -6.68
CA GLY A 158 15.07 -0.51 -5.70
C GLY A 158 14.89 -1.06 -4.28
N PRO A 159 14.95 -0.21 -3.26
CA PRO A 159 14.74 -0.61 -1.88
C PRO A 159 13.25 -0.86 -1.60
N PRO A 160 12.89 -1.96 -0.93
CA PRO A 160 11.48 -2.29 -0.63
C PRO A 160 10.76 -1.20 0.16
N ALA A 161 11.41 -0.58 1.15
CA ALA A 161 10.84 0.48 1.98
C ALA A 161 10.30 1.66 1.16
N ALA A 162 10.90 2.00 0.02
CA ALA A 162 10.42 3.07 -0.84
C ALA A 162 9.11 2.71 -1.55
N MET A 163 8.80 1.42 -1.68
CA MET A 163 7.62 0.92 -2.39
C MET A 163 6.46 0.58 -1.44
N GLU A 164 6.71 0.52 -0.15
CA GLU A 164 5.68 0.21 0.85
C GLU A 164 4.44 1.09 0.74
N PRO A 165 4.53 2.43 0.64
CA PRO A 165 3.34 3.28 0.53
C PRO A 165 2.47 2.94 -0.69
N VAL A 166 3.09 2.68 -1.85
CA VAL A 166 2.39 2.31 -3.09
C VAL A 166 1.70 0.96 -2.97
N ILE A 167 2.36 0.00 -2.32
CA ILE A 167 1.81 -1.34 -2.06
C ILE A 167 0.61 -1.25 -1.12
N LEU A 168 0.76 -0.56 0.01
CA LEU A 168 -0.30 -0.42 1.01
C LEU A 168 -1.50 0.37 0.49
N GLU A 169 -1.26 1.42 -0.30
CA GLU A 169 -2.34 2.17 -0.95
C GLU A 169 -3.15 1.28 -1.88
N PHE A 170 -2.50 0.46 -2.71
CA PHE A 170 -3.18 -0.48 -3.58
C PHE A 170 -3.96 -1.55 -2.80
N LEU A 171 -3.36 -2.14 -1.76
CA LEU A 171 -4.02 -3.14 -0.92
C LEU A 171 -5.23 -2.57 -0.17
N ASN A 172 -5.21 -1.28 0.16
CA ASN A 172 -6.33 -0.55 0.74
C ASN A 172 -7.32 -0.02 -0.31
N GLY A 173 -7.05 -0.20 -1.59
CA GLY A 173 -7.91 0.25 -2.68
C GLY A 173 -9.19 -0.56 -2.84
N THR A 174 -10.17 0.01 -3.54
CA THR A 174 -11.52 -0.56 -3.70
C THR A 174 -11.53 -1.90 -4.44
N THR A 175 -10.56 -2.10 -5.33
CA THR A 175 -10.38 -3.35 -6.09
C THR A 175 -10.08 -4.53 -5.16
N ILE A 176 -9.13 -4.35 -4.24
CA ILE A 176 -8.77 -5.37 -3.26
C ILE A 176 -9.84 -5.51 -2.19
N GLN A 177 -10.36 -4.42 -1.65
CA GLN A 177 -11.40 -4.45 -0.62
C GLN A 177 -12.63 -5.24 -1.09
N ARG A 178 -13.15 -4.98 -2.29
CA ARG A 178 -14.30 -5.72 -2.84
C ARG A 178 -14.01 -7.21 -3.04
N TRP A 179 -12.79 -7.54 -3.45
CA TRP A 179 -12.40 -8.94 -3.59
C TRP A 179 -12.29 -9.63 -2.23
N VAL A 180 -11.65 -9.00 -1.25
CA VAL A 180 -11.52 -9.49 0.13
C VAL A 180 -12.89 -9.75 0.75
N THR A 181 -13.79 -8.77 0.73
CA THR A 181 -15.16 -8.88 1.25
C THR A 181 -15.88 -10.08 0.64
N ARG A 182 -15.78 -10.26 -0.68
CA ARG A 182 -16.42 -11.41 -1.35
C ARG A 182 -15.77 -12.74 -0.98
N THR A 183 -14.45 -12.79 -0.86
CA THR A 183 -13.69 -14.02 -0.62
C THR A 183 -13.84 -14.51 0.81
N LEU A 184 -13.89 -13.59 1.78
CA LEU A 184 -14.03 -13.91 3.21
C LEU A 184 -15.49 -13.88 3.70
N GLY A 185 -16.44 -13.47 2.86
CA GLY A 185 -17.86 -13.40 3.23
C GLY A 185 -18.17 -12.29 4.26
N LEU A 186 -17.43 -11.17 4.23
CA LEU A 186 -17.57 -10.04 5.16
C LEU A 186 -18.71 -9.09 4.75
#